data_ec46c29357efe521ca2952b8f1d6961e
#
_entry.id   ec46c29357efe521ca2952b8f1d6961e
#
_cell.length_a   1.000
_cell.length_b   1.000
_cell.length_c   1.000
_cell.angle_alpha   90.00
_cell.angle_beta   90.00
_cell.angle_gamma   90.00
#
_symmetry.space_group_name_H-M   'P 1'
#
loop_
_entity.id
_entity.type
_entity.pdbx_description
1 polymer ?
#
loop_
_entity_poly.entity_id
_entity_poly.type
_entity_poly.pdbx_seq_one_letter_code
_entity_poly.pdbx_strand_id
1 'polypeptide(L)'
;MGSVPDKQGRFGAYGGRYVPETLMPALLELEQEYARVKKDRHFQSELAYYLKHYVGRPTSLYFAQRLTKRLGGAKIYLKREDLCHTGAHKINNAIGQGLLAQRMKKPRIIAETGAGQHGVATATVAAMFGLQCEIYMGTEDMQRQALNVFRMRLLGSTVTGVDAGSRTLKDAISEAMRDWTTNIRTTHYILGSVLGAHPYPMMIRDFQSIIGRETRRQILAAEGRLPDCLIACVGGGSNAMGLFYAFIKDKKVKMVGVEAGGLGVASGKHAARFAGGKPGVLQGTMTYLLQDDDGQINLTHSVSAGLDYAAVGPEHSYLRDQGRAEYTSVTDDEAMAAFDLLAREEGIMPALESAHAIAHTVKVAPTMKRNQILVVNLSGRGDKDVQQVAKMRGITL
;
A
#
# COMPACT_ATOMS: atom_id res chain seq x y z
N MET A 1 18.03 8.48 16.02
CA MET A 1 17.98 7.59 14.86
C MET A 1 18.80 8.22 13.77
N GLY A 2 19.80 7.51 13.22
CA GLY A 2 20.53 7.95 12.03
C GLY A 2 19.60 8.15 10.83
N SER A 3 20.10 8.78 9.77
CA SER A 3 19.34 8.92 8.52
C SER A 3 19.07 7.53 7.93
N VAL A 4 17.79 7.16 7.77
CA VAL A 4 17.37 5.91 7.12
C VAL A 4 16.59 6.21 5.83
N PRO A 5 16.82 5.46 4.76
CA PRO A 5 17.85 4.42 4.66
C PRO A 5 19.28 4.99 4.63
N ASP A 6 20.25 4.14 4.86
CA ASP A 6 21.67 4.46 4.67
C ASP A 6 22.03 4.59 3.17
N LYS A 7 23.30 4.82 2.86
CA LYS A 7 23.80 4.94 1.47
C LYS A 7 23.68 3.63 0.65
N GLN A 8 23.50 2.50 1.31
CA GLN A 8 23.31 1.20 0.66
C GLN A 8 21.80 0.87 0.51
N GLY A 9 20.92 1.79 0.90
CA GLY A 9 19.47 1.60 0.86
C GLY A 9 18.92 0.74 1.98
N ARG A 10 19.62 0.64 3.12
CA ARG A 10 19.23 -0.21 4.25
C ARG A 10 18.55 0.58 5.35
N PHE A 11 17.54 -0.03 5.92
CA PHE A 11 16.85 0.35 7.14
C PHE A 11 17.31 -0.61 8.26
N GLY A 12 18.46 -0.34 8.87
CA GLY A 12 19.12 -1.32 9.74
C GLY A 12 19.53 -2.58 8.99
N ALA A 13 19.02 -3.75 9.39
CA ALA A 13 19.29 -5.03 8.72
C ALA A 13 18.45 -5.24 7.43
N TYR A 14 17.43 -4.40 7.19
CA TYR A 14 16.45 -4.58 6.13
C TYR A 14 16.70 -3.66 4.94
N GLY A 15 16.06 -3.95 3.80
CA GLY A 15 16.24 -3.16 2.56
C GLY A 15 17.39 -3.67 1.70
N GLY A 16 18.13 -2.75 1.10
CA GLY A 16 19.25 -3.06 0.21
C GLY A 16 18.85 -3.35 -1.23
N ARG A 17 19.76 -3.97 -2.00
CA ARG A 17 19.58 -4.35 -3.41
C ARG A 17 20.01 -5.80 -3.61
N TYR A 18 19.03 -6.69 -3.66
CA TYR A 18 19.24 -8.12 -3.88
C TYR A 18 18.65 -8.50 -5.25
N VAL A 19 19.30 -8.04 -6.29
CA VAL A 19 18.85 -8.19 -7.69
C VAL A 19 19.99 -8.73 -8.56
N PRO A 20 19.68 -9.34 -9.72
CA PRO A 20 20.68 -9.68 -10.72
C PRO A 20 21.46 -8.45 -11.19
N GLU A 21 22.70 -8.62 -11.56
CA GLU A 21 23.59 -7.55 -12.05
C GLU A 21 22.97 -6.80 -13.23
N THR A 22 22.20 -7.48 -14.06
CA THR A 22 21.50 -6.91 -15.22
C THR A 22 20.49 -5.83 -14.85
N LEU A 23 19.93 -5.84 -13.63
CA LEU A 23 19.02 -4.79 -13.13
C LEU A 23 19.73 -3.63 -12.43
N MET A 24 20.99 -3.78 -12.05
CA MET A 24 21.72 -2.74 -11.33
C MET A 24 21.78 -1.40 -12.07
N PRO A 25 22.04 -1.36 -13.41
CA PRO A 25 22.04 -0.10 -14.16
C PRO A 25 20.71 0.66 -14.06
N ALA A 26 19.57 -0.04 -14.16
CA ALA A 26 18.25 0.57 -14.06
C ALA A 26 17.97 1.14 -12.66
N LEU A 27 18.38 0.43 -11.60
CA LEU A 27 18.24 0.90 -10.22
C LEU A 27 19.13 2.12 -9.92
N LEU A 28 20.36 2.14 -10.45
CA LEU A 28 21.26 3.27 -10.27
C LEU A 28 20.78 4.51 -11.05
N GLU A 29 20.29 4.33 -12.28
CA GLU A 29 19.63 5.40 -13.06
C GLU A 29 18.46 5.99 -12.27
N LEU A 30 17.58 5.13 -11.75
CA LEU A 30 16.40 5.54 -10.97
C LEU A 30 16.82 6.29 -9.69
N GLU A 31 17.82 5.80 -8.96
CA GLU A 31 18.32 6.44 -7.74
C GLU A 31 18.87 7.83 -8.01
N GLN A 32 19.71 7.95 -9.05
CA GLN A 32 20.32 9.23 -9.45
C GLN A 32 19.24 10.24 -9.87
N GLU A 33 18.31 9.82 -10.72
CA GLU A 33 17.23 10.69 -11.16
C GLU A 33 16.32 11.09 -10.00
N TYR A 34 15.96 10.14 -9.13
CA TYR A 34 15.15 10.43 -7.95
C TYR A 34 15.86 11.43 -7.00
N ALA A 35 17.16 11.26 -6.77
CA ALA A 35 17.95 12.19 -5.94
C ALA A 35 17.97 13.61 -6.53
N ARG A 36 17.97 13.72 -7.86
CA ARG A 36 17.92 14.99 -8.60
C ARG A 36 16.54 15.64 -8.46
N VAL A 37 15.46 14.91 -8.81
CA VAL A 37 14.12 15.49 -8.84
C VAL A 37 13.56 15.79 -7.44
N LYS A 38 14.03 15.09 -6.41
CA LYS A 38 13.66 15.39 -5.01
C LYS A 38 14.00 16.82 -4.61
N LYS A 39 15.01 17.44 -5.23
CA LYS A 39 15.46 18.82 -4.99
C LYS A 39 15.01 19.79 -6.10
N ASP A 40 14.49 19.29 -7.19
CA ASP A 40 14.04 20.09 -8.33
C ASP A 40 12.69 20.73 -8.04
N ARG A 41 12.67 22.08 -7.96
CA ARG A 41 11.45 22.85 -7.70
C ARG A 41 10.40 22.69 -8.78
N HIS A 42 10.81 22.54 -10.04
CA HIS A 42 9.86 22.33 -11.14
C HIS A 42 9.15 20.99 -11.01
N PHE A 43 9.90 19.90 -10.78
CA PHE A 43 9.31 18.58 -10.54
C PHE A 43 8.35 18.59 -9.33
N GLN A 44 8.76 19.22 -8.22
CA GLN A 44 7.92 19.29 -7.02
C GLN A 44 6.64 20.12 -7.25
N SER A 45 6.71 21.19 -8.03
CA SER A 45 5.55 22.00 -8.39
C SER A 45 4.60 21.24 -9.32
N GLU A 46 5.15 20.51 -10.30
CA GLU A 46 4.38 19.68 -11.23
C GLU A 46 3.68 18.53 -10.49
N LEU A 47 4.40 17.83 -9.62
CA LEU A 47 3.82 16.79 -8.75
C LEU A 47 2.70 17.37 -7.88
N ALA A 48 2.94 18.52 -7.24
CA ALA A 48 1.94 19.19 -6.40
C ALA A 48 0.70 19.61 -7.22
N TYR A 49 0.88 20.07 -8.46
CA TYR A 49 -0.21 20.39 -9.37
C TYR A 49 -1.11 19.18 -9.63
N TYR A 50 -0.53 18.03 -10.04
CA TYR A 50 -1.30 16.81 -10.28
C TYR A 50 -1.95 16.25 -9.00
N LEU A 51 -1.24 16.26 -7.88
CA LEU A 51 -1.81 15.83 -6.61
C LEU A 51 -3.03 16.69 -6.23
N LYS A 52 -2.99 18.00 -6.47
CA LYS A 52 -4.09 18.90 -6.14
C LYS A 52 -5.23 18.79 -7.15
N HIS A 53 -4.94 18.96 -8.44
CA HIS A 53 -5.97 19.20 -9.46
C HIS A 53 -6.47 17.91 -10.12
N TYR A 54 -5.69 16.84 -10.09
CA TYR A 54 -6.06 15.57 -10.70
C TYR A 54 -6.42 14.49 -9.64
N VAL A 55 -5.63 14.36 -8.61
CA VAL A 55 -5.92 13.39 -7.52
C VAL A 55 -7.00 13.87 -6.57
N GLY A 56 -7.19 15.18 -6.42
CA GLY A 56 -8.19 15.77 -5.52
C GLY A 56 -7.68 15.94 -4.08
N ARG A 57 -6.36 16.21 -3.92
CA ARG A 57 -5.79 16.45 -2.59
C ARG A 57 -5.92 17.92 -2.15
N PRO A 58 -5.95 18.19 -0.81
CA PRO A 58 -5.86 17.23 0.30
C PRO A 58 -7.12 16.37 0.46
N THR A 59 -6.95 15.08 0.75
CA THR A 59 -8.10 14.25 1.15
C THR A 59 -8.59 14.64 2.54
N SER A 60 -9.87 14.45 2.80
CA SER A 60 -10.49 14.83 4.08
C SER A 60 -9.97 13.98 5.24
N LEU A 61 -9.86 14.58 6.40
CA LEU A 61 -9.81 13.91 7.69
C LEU A 61 -11.21 14.01 8.31
N TYR A 62 -11.98 12.94 8.23
CA TYR A 62 -13.39 12.89 8.58
C TYR A 62 -13.57 12.35 10.00
N PHE A 63 -14.30 13.08 10.85
CA PHE A 63 -14.70 12.61 12.18
C PHE A 63 -15.86 11.63 12.04
N ALA A 64 -15.62 10.35 12.29
CA ALA A 64 -16.61 9.27 12.21
C ALA A 64 -17.49 9.29 13.47
N GLN A 65 -18.47 10.20 13.47
CA GLN A 65 -19.26 10.51 14.66
C GLN A 65 -20.14 9.33 15.11
N ARG A 66 -20.82 8.67 14.16
CA ARG A 66 -21.70 7.53 14.49
C ARG A 66 -20.89 6.32 14.94
N LEU A 67 -19.79 6.03 14.25
CA LEU A 67 -18.88 4.94 14.64
C LEU A 67 -18.27 5.21 16.03
N THR A 68 -17.82 6.45 16.30
CA THR A 68 -17.33 6.86 17.61
C THR A 68 -18.39 6.63 18.71
N LYS A 69 -19.65 7.05 18.47
CA LYS A 69 -20.75 6.84 19.40
C LYS A 69 -21.06 5.37 19.59
N ARG A 70 -21.05 4.60 18.50
CA ARG A 70 -21.37 3.16 18.50
C ARG A 70 -20.39 2.34 19.31
N LEU A 71 -19.09 2.61 19.14
CA LEU A 71 -18.02 1.87 19.81
C LEU A 71 -17.76 2.38 21.22
N GLY A 72 -17.97 3.66 21.48
CA GLY A 72 -17.54 4.32 22.71
C GLY A 72 -16.02 4.52 22.76
N GLY A 73 -15.50 5.07 23.87
CA GLY A 73 -14.05 5.30 24.03
C GLY A 73 -13.51 6.44 23.16
N ALA A 74 -12.45 6.19 22.40
CA ALA A 74 -11.72 7.22 21.67
C ALA A 74 -12.54 7.87 20.54
N LYS A 75 -12.24 9.14 20.23
CA LYS A 75 -12.67 9.81 19.00
C LYS A 75 -12.02 9.15 17.79
N ILE A 76 -12.79 8.81 16.77
CA ILE A 76 -12.32 8.12 15.57
C ILE A 76 -12.33 9.07 14.38
N TYR A 77 -11.17 9.30 13.78
CA TYR A 77 -11.00 10.05 12.55
C TYR A 77 -10.57 9.12 11.41
N LEU A 78 -11.18 9.27 10.24
CA LEU A 78 -10.84 8.55 9.03
C LEU A 78 -10.06 9.47 8.08
N LYS A 79 -8.82 9.12 7.74
CA LYS A 79 -8.10 9.76 6.63
C LYS A 79 -8.57 9.13 5.33
N ARG A 80 -9.30 9.90 4.53
CA ARG A 80 -10.13 9.47 3.40
C ARG A 80 -9.33 9.34 2.11
N GLU A 81 -8.36 8.40 2.05
CA GLU A 81 -7.61 8.10 0.81
C GLU A 81 -8.47 7.36 -0.25
N ASP A 82 -9.62 6.84 0.14
CA ASP A 82 -10.68 6.32 -0.73
C ASP A 82 -11.28 7.39 -1.66
N LEU A 83 -11.13 8.67 -1.33
CA LEU A 83 -11.59 9.81 -2.14
C LEU A 83 -10.56 10.27 -3.18
N CYS A 84 -9.35 9.73 -3.17
CA CYS A 84 -8.40 10.00 -4.25
C CYS A 84 -8.97 9.54 -5.60
N HIS A 85 -8.64 10.26 -6.67
CA HIS A 85 -8.89 9.77 -8.02
C HIS A 85 -8.38 8.33 -8.17
N THR A 86 -9.10 7.48 -8.86
CA THR A 86 -8.98 6.01 -8.93
C THR A 86 -9.51 5.24 -7.72
N GLY A 87 -9.83 5.90 -6.61
CA GLY A 87 -10.47 5.30 -5.44
C GLY A 87 -9.54 4.72 -4.39
N ALA A 88 -8.23 5.04 -4.43
CA ALA A 88 -7.25 4.60 -3.44
C ALA A 88 -5.98 5.45 -3.45
N HIS A 89 -5.17 5.34 -2.38
CA HIS A 89 -3.88 6.02 -2.21
C HIS A 89 -2.83 5.71 -3.30
N LYS A 90 -3.00 4.66 -4.09
CA LYS A 90 -2.01 4.19 -5.08
C LYS A 90 -1.65 5.25 -6.11
N ILE A 91 -2.59 6.12 -6.46
CA ILE A 91 -2.40 7.18 -7.46
C ILE A 91 -1.31 8.19 -7.04
N ASN A 92 -1.13 8.43 -5.73
CA ASN A 92 -0.10 9.35 -5.23
C ASN A 92 1.30 8.92 -5.69
N ASN A 93 1.59 7.64 -5.54
CA ASN A 93 2.85 7.03 -5.96
C ASN A 93 2.94 6.90 -7.48
N ALA A 94 1.87 6.45 -8.15
CA ALA A 94 1.87 6.25 -9.60
C ALA A 94 2.18 7.55 -10.36
N ILE A 95 1.61 8.69 -9.95
CA ILE A 95 1.92 10.01 -10.55
C ILE A 95 3.39 10.36 -10.36
N GLY A 96 3.93 10.20 -9.15
CA GLY A 96 5.34 10.48 -8.88
C GLY A 96 6.29 9.66 -9.75
N GLN A 97 6.03 8.37 -9.89
CA GLN A 97 6.83 7.48 -10.73
C GLN A 97 6.59 7.72 -12.24
N GLY A 98 5.37 8.07 -12.66
CA GLY A 98 5.08 8.44 -14.05
C GLY A 98 5.84 9.70 -14.49
N LEU A 99 5.89 10.73 -13.64
CA LEU A 99 6.72 11.91 -13.87
C LEU A 99 8.22 11.56 -13.93
N LEU A 100 8.69 10.63 -13.09
CA LEU A 100 10.07 10.12 -13.17
C LEU A 100 10.32 9.40 -14.50
N ALA A 101 9.39 8.56 -14.98
CA ALA A 101 9.51 7.88 -16.26
C ALA A 101 9.69 8.89 -17.41
N GLN A 102 8.89 9.97 -17.41
CA GLN A 102 9.04 11.05 -18.40
C GLN A 102 10.41 11.75 -18.32
N ARG A 103 10.90 12.06 -17.10
CA ARG A 103 12.22 12.67 -16.88
C ARG A 103 13.36 11.75 -17.33
N MET A 104 13.25 10.45 -17.13
CA MET A 104 14.18 9.43 -17.62
C MET A 104 13.96 9.11 -19.11
N LYS A 105 13.00 9.76 -19.78
CA LYS A 105 12.66 9.52 -21.21
C LYS A 105 12.32 8.05 -21.49
N LYS A 106 11.64 7.39 -20.56
CA LYS A 106 11.14 6.01 -20.74
C LYS A 106 9.76 6.07 -21.41
N PRO A 107 9.62 5.64 -22.67
CA PRO A 107 8.33 5.68 -23.39
C PRO A 107 7.34 4.62 -22.92
N ARG A 108 7.81 3.60 -22.21
CA ARG A 108 7.01 2.48 -21.70
C ARG A 108 7.12 2.37 -20.19
N ILE A 109 5.99 2.09 -19.56
CA ILE A 109 5.91 1.73 -18.13
C ILE A 109 5.28 0.35 -17.98
N ILE A 110 5.73 -0.36 -16.96
CA ILE A 110 5.14 -1.64 -16.56
C ILE A 110 4.77 -1.60 -15.08
N ALA A 111 3.82 -2.43 -14.68
CA ALA A 111 3.45 -2.62 -13.28
C ALA A 111 2.96 -4.05 -13.04
N GLU A 112 3.01 -4.46 -11.79
CA GLU A 112 2.30 -5.60 -11.24
C GLU A 112 1.03 -5.16 -10.52
N THR A 113 0.06 -6.08 -10.37
CA THR A 113 -1.10 -5.80 -9.51
C THR A 113 -1.74 -7.10 -9.01
N GLY A 114 -2.25 -7.09 -7.76
CA GLY A 114 -3.10 -8.15 -7.20
C GLY A 114 -4.56 -7.70 -7.17
N ALA A 115 -4.93 -6.81 -6.24
CA ALA A 115 -6.29 -6.25 -6.15
C ALA A 115 -6.69 -5.34 -7.34
N GLY A 116 -5.80 -5.09 -8.29
CA GLY A 116 -6.05 -4.25 -9.44
C GLY A 116 -5.91 -2.73 -9.19
N GLN A 117 -5.89 -2.27 -7.96
CA GLN A 117 -5.85 -0.82 -7.66
C GLN A 117 -4.55 -0.15 -8.10
N HIS A 118 -3.42 -0.83 -7.95
CA HIS A 118 -2.15 -0.33 -8.46
C HIS A 118 -2.12 -0.31 -9.99
N GLY A 119 -2.59 -1.38 -10.62
CA GLY A 119 -2.73 -1.45 -12.07
C GLY A 119 -3.62 -0.33 -12.63
N VAL A 120 -4.78 -0.09 -12.03
CA VAL A 120 -5.66 1.02 -12.45
C VAL A 120 -4.97 2.38 -12.27
N ALA A 121 -4.26 2.60 -11.16
CA ALA A 121 -3.53 3.86 -10.96
C ALA A 121 -2.41 4.03 -12.00
N THR A 122 -1.68 2.97 -12.33
CA THR A 122 -0.62 2.99 -13.35
C THR A 122 -1.19 3.21 -14.75
N ALA A 123 -2.27 2.48 -15.12
CA ALA A 123 -2.97 2.68 -16.39
C ALA A 123 -3.48 4.12 -16.55
N THR A 124 -4.03 4.69 -15.47
CA THR A 124 -4.50 6.08 -15.44
C THR A 124 -3.36 7.06 -15.72
N VAL A 125 -2.22 6.86 -15.07
CA VAL A 125 -1.03 7.71 -15.27
C VAL A 125 -0.44 7.54 -16.68
N ALA A 126 -0.42 6.30 -17.20
CA ALA A 126 0.00 6.03 -18.57
C ALA A 126 -0.85 6.79 -19.60
N ALA A 127 -2.18 6.70 -19.47
CA ALA A 127 -3.12 7.41 -20.32
C ALA A 127 -2.91 8.94 -20.24
N MET A 128 -2.74 9.48 -19.02
CA MET A 128 -2.53 10.89 -18.78
C MET A 128 -1.23 11.43 -19.39
N PHE A 129 -0.16 10.64 -19.36
CA PHE A 129 1.17 11.05 -19.85
C PHE A 129 1.52 10.54 -21.25
N GLY A 130 0.60 9.82 -21.92
CA GLY A 130 0.84 9.27 -23.25
C GLY A 130 1.92 8.19 -23.28
N LEU A 131 2.04 7.38 -22.22
CA LEU A 131 3.03 6.30 -22.10
C LEU A 131 2.43 4.97 -22.50
N GLN A 132 3.22 4.11 -23.14
CA GLN A 132 2.85 2.71 -23.33
C GLN A 132 2.81 2.01 -21.95
N CYS A 133 1.80 1.16 -21.72
CA CYS A 133 1.60 0.55 -20.42
C CYS A 133 1.26 -0.94 -20.54
N GLU A 134 2.01 -1.76 -19.83
CA GLU A 134 1.71 -3.17 -19.65
C GLU A 134 1.63 -3.53 -18.16
N ILE A 135 0.57 -4.27 -17.79
CA ILE A 135 0.27 -4.61 -16.40
C ILE A 135 0.20 -6.12 -16.28
N TYR A 136 1.04 -6.66 -15.39
CA TYR A 136 1.06 -8.08 -15.05
C TYR A 136 0.13 -8.36 -13.89
N MET A 137 -0.72 -9.37 -14.03
CA MET A 137 -1.68 -9.78 -13.00
C MET A 137 -1.84 -11.28 -12.98
N GLY A 138 -1.81 -11.91 -11.83
CA GLY A 138 -2.07 -13.34 -11.71
C GLY A 138 -3.48 -13.68 -12.20
N THR A 139 -3.65 -14.79 -12.93
CA THR A 139 -4.96 -15.15 -13.51
C THR A 139 -6.02 -15.44 -12.45
N GLU A 140 -5.64 -15.91 -11.27
CA GLU A 140 -6.53 -16.02 -10.10
C GLU A 140 -7.03 -14.64 -9.63
N ASP A 141 -6.13 -13.66 -9.53
CA ASP A 141 -6.47 -12.30 -9.16
C ASP A 141 -7.31 -11.59 -10.24
N MET A 142 -7.06 -11.87 -11.53
CA MET A 142 -7.88 -11.34 -12.64
C MET A 142 -9.34 -11.76 -12.55
N GLN A 143 -9.60 -13.01 -12.14
CA GLN A 143 -10.96 -13.50 -11.95
C GLN A 143 -11.65 -12.82 -10.77
N ARG A 144 -10.92 -12.65 -9.65
CA ARG A 144 -11.44 -11.97 -8.44
C ARG A 144 -11.75 -10.50 -8.68
N GLN A 145 -10.99 -9.84 -9.54
CA GLN A 145 -10.99 -8.39 -9.75
C GLN A 145 -11.25 -8.00 -11.22
N ALA A 146 -12.16 -8.71 -11.90
CA ALA A 146 -12.48 -8.51 -13.31
C ALA A 146 -12.86 -7.06 -13.67
N LEU A 147 -13.54 -6.35 -12.78
CA LEU A 147 -13.88 -4.93 -12.97
C LEU A 147 -12.62 -4.06 -13.10
N ASN A 148 -11.60 -4.29 -12.31
CA ASN A 148 -10.35 -3.53 -12.42
C ASN A 148 -9.57 -3.92 -13.68
N VAL A 149 -9.61 -5.19 -14.11
CA VAL A 149 -9.03 -5.63 -15.39
C VAL A 149 -9.69 -4.86 -16.56
N PHE A 150 -11.02 -4.77 -16.56
CA PHE A 150 -11.73 -4.00 -17.57
C PHE A 150 -11.35 -2.51 -17.55
N ARG A 151 -11.26 -1.90 -16.36
CA ARG A 151 -10.84 -0.49 -16.22
C ARG A 151 -9.44 -0.24 -16.78
N MET A 152 -8.47 -1.11 -16.51
CA MET A 152 -7.11 -1.00 -17.04
C MET A 152 -7.09 -1.05 -18.57
N ARG A 153 -7.84 -2.00 -19.16
CA ARG A 153 -7.98 -2.10 -20.62
C ARG A 153 -8.67 -0.89 -21.24
N LEU A 154 -9.73 -0.38 -20.60
CA LEU A 154 -10.43 0.83 -21.03
C LEU A 154 -9.51 2.06 -21.04
N LEU A 155 -8.54 2.13 -20.13
CA LEU A 155 -7.50 3.17 -20.05
C LEU A 155 -6.37 2.97 -21.09
N GLY A 156 -6.48 1.97 -21.96
CA GLY A 156 -5.53 1.74 -23.04
C GLY A 156 -4.31 0.88 -22.67
N SER A 157 -4.30 0.28 -21.47
CA SER A 157 -3.18 -0.58 -21.06
C SER A 157 -3.40 -2.03 -21.51
N THR A 158 -2.30 -2.71 -21.86
CA THR A 158 -2.28 -4.17 -21.97
C THR A 158 -2.31 -4.78 -20.59
N VAL A 159 -3.16 -5.80 -20.37
CA VAL A 159 -3.20 -6.57 -19.13
C VAL A 159 -2.86 -8.02 -19.44
N THR A 160 -1.68 -8.45 -19.00
CA THR A 160 -1.11 -9.76 -19.25
C THR A 160 -1.33 -10.66 -18.06
N GLY A 161 -2.05 -11.77 -18.28
CA GLY A 161 -2.31 -12.80 -17.27
C GLY A 161 -1.07 -13.66 -17.01
N VAL A 162 -0.78 -13.91 -15.73
CA VAL A 162 0.33 -14.77 -15.30
C VAL A 162 -0.24 -16.07 -14.71
N ASP A 163 -0.01 -17.18 -15.40
CA ASP A 163 -0.46 -18.52 -15.00
C ASP A 163 0.57 -19.32 -14.19
N ALA A 164 1.77 -18.78 -14.00
CA ALA A 164 2.84 -19.43 -13.26
C ALA A 164 2.57 -19.41 -11.74
N GLY A 165 3.07 -20.41 -11.04
CA GLY A 165 3.09 -20.49 -9.58
C GLY A 165 1.69 -20.46 -8.94
N SER A 166 1.49 -19.57 -7.97
CA SER A 166 0.19 -19.37 -7.30
C SER A 166 -0.82 -18.58 -8.12
N ARG A 167 -0.43 -18.06 -9.28
CA ARG A 167 -1.26 -17.21 -10.16
C ARG A 167 -1.81 -15.96 -9.47
N THR A 168 -1.02 -15.42 -8.53
CA THR A 168 -1.35 -14.23 -7.71
C THR A 168 -0.26 -13.16 -7.83
N LEU A 169 -0.37 -12.12 -7.01
CA LEU A 169 0.52 -10.96 -6.99
C LEU A 169 2.02 -11.33 -6.97
N LYS A 170 2.43 -12.38 -6.23
CA LYS A 170 3.85 -12.79 -6.16
C LYS A 170 4.41 -13.12 -7.54
N ASP A 171 3.66 -13.87 -8.34
CA ASP A 171 4.08 -14.32 -9.66
C ASP A 171 4.00 -13.19 -10.68
N ALA A 172 3.01 -12.30 -10.55
CA ALA A 172 2.91 -11.08 -11.35
C ALA A 172 4.13 -10.17 -11.15
N ILE A 173 4.62 -10.00 -9.91
CA ILE A 173 5.86 -9.24 -9.64
C ILE A 173 7.06 -9.91 -10.33
N SER A 174 7.17 -11.23 -10.23
CA SER A 174 8.28 -11.97 -10.84
C SER A 174 8.30 -11.81 -12.36
N GLU A 175 7.11 -11.81 -13.01
CA GLU A 175 7.01 -11.60 -14.45
C GLU A 175 7.33 -10.16 -14.85
N ALA A 176 6.82 -9.16 -14.13
CA ALA A 176 7.19 -7.76 -14.33
C ALA A 176 8.70 -7.54 -14.20
N MET A 177 9.36 -8.20 -13.25
CA MET A 177 10.82 -8.13 -13.11
C MET A 177 11.57 -8.77 -14.28
N ARG A 178 11.07 -9.87 -14.87
CA ARG A 178 11.66 -10.48 -16.07
C ARG A 178 11.58 -9.55 -17.27
N ASP A 179 10.40 -8.98 -17.50
CA ASP A 179 10.20 -7.97 -18.56
C ASP A 179 11.14 -6.78 -18.35
N TRP A 180 11.16 -6.24 -17.11
CA TRP A 180 12.01 -5.09 -16.83
C TRP A 180 13.50 -5.39 -17.10
N THR A 181 13.97 -6.58 -16.67
CA THR A 181 15.36 -7.01 -16.93
C THR A 181 15.68 -7.01 -18.43
N THR A 182 14.74 -7.42 -19.26
CA THR A 182 14.89 -7.46 -20.71
C THR A 182 14.87 -6.07 -21.36
N ASN A 183 14.05 -5.15 -20.83
CA ASN A 183 13.70 -3.89 -21.47
C ASN A 183 14.14 -2.63 -20.68
N ILE A 184 15.17 -2.70 -19.84
CA ILE A 184 15.60 -1.62 -18.93
C ILE A 184 15.86 -0.26 -19.62
N ARG A 185 16.25 -0.28 -20.90
CA ARG A 185 16.59 0.96 -21.62
C ARG A 185 15.37 1.82 -21.93
N THR A 186 14.24 1.20 -22.23
CA THR A 186 13.02 1.87 -22.70
C THR A 186 11.89 1.83 -21.69
N THR A 187 12.01 1.04 -20.64
CA THR A 187 10.93 0.74 -19.72
C THR A 187 11.26 1.16 -18.30
N HIS A 188 10.31 1.82 -17.64
CA HIS A 188 10.34 2.06 -16.21
C HIS A 188 9.32 1.17 -15.51
N TYR A 189 9.75 0.47 -14.46
CA TYR A 189 8.88 -0.33 -13.63
C TYR A 189 8.26 0.53 -12.53
N ILE A 190 6.94 0.78 -12.60
CA ILE A 190 6.19 1.47 -11.55
C ILE A 190 5.79 0.46 -10.48
N LEU A 191 6.57 0.37 -9.41
CA LEU A 191 6.32 -0.54 -8.31
C LEU A 191 5.26 0.00 -7.36
N GLY A 192 4.32 -0.87 -6.95
CA GLY A 192 3.07 -0.47 -6.28
C GLY A 192 3.16 -0.26 -4.78
N SER A 193 4.23 -0.65 -4.10
CA SER A 193 4.34 -0.54 -2.65
C SER A 193 5.77 -0.26 -2.19
N VAL A 194 5.96 -0.03 -0.89
CA VAL A 194 7.27 0.26 -0.26
C VAL A 194 8.15 -0.99 -0.14
N LEU A 195 8.19 -1.77 -1.21
CA LEU A 195 8.89 -3.04 -1.38
C LEU A 195 9.97 -2.91 -2.46
N GLY A 196 10.64 -4.02 -2.75
CA GLY A 196 11.63 -4.10 -3.81
C GLY A 196 12.99 -3.53 -3.42
N ALA A 197 13.91 -3.56 -4.38
CA ALA A 197 15.26 -3.05 -4.20
C ALA A 197 15.29 -1.54 -4.02
N HIS A 198 16.25 -1.04 -3.26
CA HIS A 198 16.51 0.40 -3.20
C HIS A 198 16.73 0.97 -4.63
N PRO A 199 16.12 2.13 -5.01
CA PRO A 199 15.53 3.15 -4.13
C PRO A 199 14.02 3.03 -3.90
N TYR A 200 13.33 2.02 -4.41
CA TYR A 200 11.86 1.92 -4.35
C TYR A 200 11.26 2.11 -2.96
N PRO A 201 11.70 1.45 -1.88
CA PRO A 201 11.07 1.63 -0.57
C PRO A 201 11.08 3.09 -0.10
N MET A 202 12.22 3.76 -0.25
CA MET A 202 12.39 5.16 0.13
C MET A 202 11.56 6.11 -0.77
N MET A 203 11.66 5.92 -2.08
CA MET A 203 10.99 6.77 -3.07
C MET A 203 9.46 6.70 -2.93
N ILE A 204 8.91 5.49 -2.84
CA ILE A 204 7.47 5.28 -2.69
C ILE A 204 6.97 5.83 -1.35
N ARG A 205 7.72 5.61 -0.25
CA ARG A 205 7.43 6.25 1.03
C ARG A 205 7.31 7.77 0.89
N ASP A 206 8.27 8.39 0.23
CA ASP A 206 8.31 9.84 0.09
C ASP A 206 7.10 10.37 -0.69
N PHE A 207 6.69 9.70 -1.78
CA PHE A 207 5.45 10.04 -2.52
C PHE A 207 4.20 9.84 -1.67
N GLN A 208 4.12 8.76 -0.90
CA GLN A 208 2.97 8.47 -0.03
C GLN A 208 2.95 9.33 1.24
N SER A 209 4.07 9.93 1.65
CA SER A 209 4.17 10.71 2.89
C SER A 209 3.26 11.95 2.92
N ILE A 210 2.68 12.33 1.79
CA ILE A 210 1.63 13.36 1.69
C ILE A 210 0.45 13.03 2.60
N ILE A 211 0.09 11.73 2.75
CA ILE A 211 -0.98 11.25 3.63
C ILE A 211 -0.76 11.73 5.05
N GLY A 212 0.41 11.42 5.61
CA GLY A 212 0.76 11.78 6.99
C GLY A 212 0.94 13.27 7.20
N ARG A 213 1.55 13.98 6.23
CA ARG A 213 1.70 15.45 6.30
C ARG A 213 0.36 16.17 6.34
N GLU A 214 -0.60 15.75 5.53
CA GLU A 214 -1.95 16.29 5.56
C GLU A 214 -2.68 15.94 6.85
N THR A 215 -2.63 14.67 7.26
CA THR A 215 -3.24 14.19 8.51
C THR A 215 -2.76 15.02 9.70
N ARG A 216 -1.44 15.26 9.78
CA ARG A 216 -0.85 16.06 10.86
C ARG A 216 -1.42 17.47 10.92
N ARG A 217 -1.50 18.16 9.78
CA ARG A 217 -2.10 19.51 9.72
C ARG A 217 -3.57 19.50 10.09
N GLN A 218 -4.31 18.56 9.54
CA GLN A 218 -5.77 18.46 9.70
C GLN A 218 -6.14 18.14 11.14
N ILE A 219 -5.45 17.21 11.80
CA ILE A 219 -5.77 16.85 13.18
C ILE A 219 -5.38 17.96 14.16
N LEU A 220 -4.27 18.66 13.91
CA LEU A 220 -3.90 19.84 14.70
C LEU A 220 -4.92 20.98 14.56
N ALA A 221 -5.47 21.18 13.36
CA ALA A 221 -6.52 22.16 13.13
C ALA A 221 -7.85 21.75 13.80
N ALA A 222 -8.18 20.46 13.81
CA ALA A 222 -9.44 19.96 14.37
C ALA A 222 -9.42 19.81 15.91
N GLU A 223 -8.30 19.38 16.50
CA GLU A 223 -8.22 18.98 17.91
C GLU A 223 -7.16 19.74 18.71
N GLY A 224 -6.37 20.62 18.09
CA GLY A 224 -5.28 21.36 18.72
C GLY A 224 -4.09 20.51 19.16
N ARG A 225 -4.11 19.20 18.92
CA ARG A 225 -3.08 18.26 19.36
C ARG A 225 -2.90 17.08 18.37
N LEU A 226 -1.82 16.34 18.54
CA LEU A 226 -1.58 15.12 17.77
C LEU A 226 -2.48 13.97 18.26
N PRO A 227 -2.73 12.96 17.42
CA PRO A 227 -3.51 11.79 17.80
C PRO A 227 -2.74 10.92 18.81
N ASP A 228 -3.48 10.12 19.56
CA ASP A 228 -2.89 9.14 20.48
C ASP A 228 -2.45 7.87 19.73
N CYS A 229 -3.19 7.51 18.66
CA CYS A 229 -2.88 6.32 17.88
C CYS A 229 -3.22 6.51 16.39
N LEU A 230 -2.36 5.96 15.54
CA LEU A 230 -2.56 5.82 14.09
C LEU A 230 -2.74 4.34 13.76
N ILE A 231 -3.75 4.02 12.95
CA ILE A 231 -4.03 2.64 12.51
C ILE A 231 -4.09 2.62 10.98
N ALA A 232 -3.42 1.64 10.37
CA ALA A 232 -3.48 1.42 8.93
C ALA A 232 -3.29 -0.06 8.60
N CYS A 233 -3.94 -0.55 7.55
CA CYS A 233 -3.71 -1.92 7.05
C CYS A 233 -2.32 -2.05 6.41
N VAL A 234 -1.75 -3.26 6.46
CA VAL A 234 -0.40 -3.54 5.96
C VAL A 234 -0.40 -4.79 5.09
N GLY A 235 -0.40 -4.57 3.75
CA GLY A 235 0.07 -5.53 2.76
C GLY A 235 1.57 -5.31 2.54
N GLY A 236 1.98 -4.76 1.38
CA GLY A 236 3.34 -4.20 1.26
C GLY A 236 3.57 -2.97 2.15
N GLY A 237 2.51 -2.30 2.61
CA GLY A 237 2.53 -1.28 3.65
C GLY A 237 2.66 0.17 3.18
N SER A 238 2.47 0.48 1.89
CA SER A 238 2.67 1.85 1.38
C SER A 238 1.71 2.88 1.98
N ASN A 239 0.44 2.52 2.21
CA ASN A 239 -0.53 3.41 2.85
C ASN A 239 -0.16 3.68 4.32
N ALA A 240 0.24 2.66 5.04
CA ALA A 240 0.64 2.76 6.43
C ALA A 240 1.92 3.59 6.57
N MET A 241 2.94 3.33 5.75
CA MET A 241 4.17 4.11 5.75
C MET A 241 3.92 5.56 5.37
N GLY A 242 3.04 5.81 4.40
CA GLY A 242 2.60 7.16 4.03
C GLY A 242 1.99 7.94 5.19
N LEU A 243 1.17 7.28 6.02
CA LEU A 243 0.61 7.89 7.23
C LEU A 243 1.66 8.03 8.34
N PHE A 244 2.41 6.97 8.64
CA PHE A 244 3.30 6.87 9.81
C PHE A 244 4.52 7.78 9.70
N TYR A 245 5.06 7.98 8.50
CA TYR A 245 6.32 8.65 8.29
C TYR A 245 6.37 10.07 8.90
N ALA A 246 5.27 10.81 8.81
CA ALA A 246 5.17 12.16 9.39
C ALA A 246 5.17 12.18 10.93
N PHE A 247 4.98 11.01 11.58
CA PHE A 247 4.84 10.87 13.03
C PHE A 247 5.94 10.01 13.67
N ILE A 248 6.93 9.54 12.90
CA ILE A 248 7.99 8.66 13.42
C ILE A 248 8.72 9.28 14.61
N LYS A 249 8.92 10.60 14.59
CA LYS A 249 9.61 11.33 15.67
C LYS A 249 8.74 11.60 16.90
N ASP A 250 7.42 11.49 16.77
CA ASP A 250 6.46 11.78 17.85
C ASP A 250 6.23 10.51 18.70
N LYS A 251 7.13 10.22 19.63
CA LYS A 251 7.13 8.97 20.42
C LYS A 251 5.84 8.71 21.20
N LYS A 252 5.05 9.75 21.50
CA LYS A 252 3.75 9.63 22.20
C LYS A 252 2.63 9.16 21.28
N VAL A 253 2.79 9.26 19.96
CA VAL A 253 1.83 8.78 18.96
C VAL A 253 2.11 7.31 18.69
N LYS A 254 1.21 6.42 19.11
CA LYS A 254 1.28 5.00 18.77
C LYS A 254 1.01 4.79 17.28
N MET A 255 1.66 3.81 16.69
CA MET A 255 1.45 3.43 15.28
C MET A 255 1.20 1.94 15.22
N VAL A 256 0.05 1.54 14.68
CA VAL A 256 -0.37 0.14 14.58
C VAL A 256 -0.64 -0.24 13.14
N GLY A 257 0.17 -1.16 12.63
CA GLY A 257 -0.04 -1.82 11.34
C GLY A 257 -0.90 -3.06 11.49
N VAL A 258 -1.94 -3.21 10.68
CA VAL A 258 -2.86 -4.33 10.74
C VAL A 258 -2.67 -5.22 9.52
N GLU A 259 -2.20 -6.44 9.72
CA GLU A 259 -1.97 -7.46 8.71
C GLU A 259 -3.22 -8.36 8.54
N ALA A 260 -3.27 -9.10 7.43
CA ALA A 260 -4.33 -10.07 7.20
C ALA A 260 -4.05 -11.38 7.95
N GLY A 261 -4.87 -11.65 8.95
CA GLY A 261 -4.85 -12.91 9.71
C GLY A 261 -5.54 -14.07 8.99
N GLY A 262 -6.19 -13.82 7.85
CA GLY A 262 -6.84 -14.84 7.04
C GLY A 262 -7.83 -15.70 7.83
N LEU A 263 -7.66 -17.01 7.74
CA LEU A 263 -8.44 -17.98 8.53
C LEU A 263 -7.90 -18.20 9.96
N GLY A 264 -7.07 -17.26 10.43
CA GLY A 264 -6.35 -17.34 11.71
C GLY A 264 -4.89 -17.75 11.52
N VAL A 265 -3.96 -17.11 12.23
CA VAL A 265 -2.51 -17.35 12.09
C VAL A 265 -2.15 -18.83 12.34
N ALA A 266 -2.79 -19.48 13.31
CA ALA A 266 -2.55 -20.88 13.63
C ALA A 266 -2.97 -21.87 12.52
N SER A 267 -3.82 -21.43 11.58
CA SER A 267 -4.26 -22.27 10.44
C SER A 267 -3.19 -22.40 9.34
N GLY A 268 -2.15 -21.56 9.37
CA GLY A 268 -1.19 -21.41 8.27
C GLY A 268 -1.74 -20.69 7.04
N LYS A 269 -3.05 -20.40 6.97
CA LYS A 269 -3.73 -19.67 5.88
C LYS A 269 -3.92 -18.20 6.25
N HIS A 270 -2.87 -17.43 6.16
CA HIS A 270 -2.83 -16.00 6.52
C HIS A 270 -1.74 -15.27 5.73
N ALA A 271 -1.70 -13.94 5.85
CA ALA A 271 -0.64 -13.09 5.34
C ALA A 271 -0.09 -12.15 6.45
N ALA A 272 0.02 -12.65 7.68
CA ALA A 272 0.56 -11.96 8.84
C ALA A 272 2.07 -12.25 8.98
N ARG A 273 2.92 -11.46 8.30
CA ARG A 273 4.37 -11.67 8.24
C ARG A 273 5.05 -11.51 9.60
N PHE A 274 4.56 -10.60 10.43
CA PHE A 274 5.16 -10.35 11.74
C PHE A 274 4.72 -11.34 12.83
N ALA A 275 3.66 -12.10 12.57
CA ALA A 275 3.21 -13.16 13.48
C ALA A 275 3.87 -14.52 13.17
N GLY A 276 4.10 -14.84 11.89
CA GLY A 276 4.60 -16.16 11.47
C GLY A 276 5.83 -16.13 10.56
N GLY A 277 6.37 -14.95 10.24
CA GLY A 277 7.48 -14.80 9.28
C GLY A 277 8.85 -14.71 9.94
N LYS A 278 9.87 -14.84 9.08
CA LYS A 278 11.29 -14.69 9.41
C LYS A 278 11.95 -13.68 8.46
N PRO A 279 13.07 -13.02 8.83
CA PRO A 279 13.87 -12.24 7.89
C PRO A 279 14.37 -13.09 6.72
N GLY A 280 14.28 -12.56 5.51
CA GLY A 280 14.76 -13.19 4.30
C GLY A 280 14.70 -12.24 3.10
N VAL A 281 15.14 -12.70 1.94
CA VAL A 281 15.19 -11.91 0.71
C VAL A 281 14.06 -12.33 -0.22
N LEU A 282 13.24 -11.36 -0.66
CA LEU A 282 12.25 -11.57 -1.70
C LEU A 282 12.23 -10.36 -2.64
N GLN A 283 12.26 -10.64 -3.95
CA GLN A 283 12.06 -9.63 -5.01
C GLN A 283 12.89 -8.34 -4.81
N GLY A 284 14.15 -8.55 -4.45
CA GLY A 284 15.16 -7.50 -4.40
C GLY A 284 15.39 -6.82 -3.05
N THR A 285 14.72 -7.24 -1.99
CA THR A 285 14.85 -6.63 -0.66
C THR A 285 14.95 -7.66 0.48
N MET A 286 15.73 -7.34 1.50
CA MET A 286 15.75 -8.06 2.78
C MET A 286 14.61 -7.52 3.65
N THR A 287 13.71 -8.41 4.12
CA THR A 287 12.57 -8.02 4.95
C THR A 287 12.01 -9.22 5.73
N TYR A 288 10.96 -9.03 6.57
CA TYR A 288 10.17 -10.13 7.09
C TYR A 288 9.30 -10.72 6.01
N LEU A 289 9.31 -12.06 5.91
CA LEU A 289 8.49 -12.80 4.95
C LEU A 289 8.05 -14.15 5.49
N LEU A 290 6.95 -14.65 4.92
CA LEU A 290 6.44 -15.99 5.20
C LEU A 290 7.18 -16.99 4.32
N GLN A 291 8.01 -17.81 4.91
CA GLN A 291 8.81 -18.85 4.26
C GLN A 291 8.94 -20.07 5.17
N ASP A 292 9.11 -21.23 4.55
CA ASP A 292 9.44 -22.47 5.26
C ASP A 292 10.92 -22.52 5.71
N ASP A 293 11.34 -23.64 6.26
CA ASP A 293 12.71 -23.80 6.74
C ASP A 293 13.73 -23.97 5.60
N ASP A 294 13.28 -24.35 4.39
CA ASP A 294 14.09 -24.42 3.18
C ASP A 294 14.15 -23.09 2.43
N GLY A 295 13.49 -22.04 2.96
CA GLY A 295 13.46 -20.71 2.38
C GLY A 295 12.44 -20.56 1.23
N GLN A 296 11.56 -21.53 1.02
CA GLN A 296 10.50 -21.41 0.02
C GLN A 296 9.38 -20.52 0.55
N ILE A 297 8.87 -19.65 -0.32
CA ILE A 297 7.80 -18.72 0.03
C ILE A 297 6.49 -19.47 0.24
N ASN A 298 5.91 -19.34 1.42
CA ASN A 298 4.63 -19.95 1.76
C ASN A 298 3.50 -19.34 0.94
N LEU A 299 2.51 -20.16 0.60
CA LEU A 299 1.25 -19.66 0.08
C LEU A 299 0.54 -18.85 1.16
N THR A 300 0.07 -17.67 0.78
CA THR A 300 -0.68 -16.79 1.66
C THR A 300 -2.17 -16.86 1.42
N HIS A 301 -2.95 -16.35 2.36
CA HIS A 301 -4.40 -16.24 2.21
C HIS A 301 -4.92 -14.96 2.89
N SER A 302 -5.80 -14.26 2.18
CA SER A 302 -6.61 -13.16 2.70
C SER A 302 -7.86 -12.99 1.84
N VAL A 303 -8.97 -12.62 2.46
CA VAL A 303 -10.16 -12.12 1.75
C VAL A 303 -9.84 -10.89 0.91
N SER A 304 -8.84 -10.13 1.29
CA SER A 304 -8.35 -8.96 0.57
C SER A 304 -7.14 -9.29 -0.29
N ALA A 305 -7.31 -9.27 -1.63
CA ALA A 305 -6.21 -9.51 -2.56
C ALA A 305 -5.04 -8.52 -2.40
N GLY A 306 -5.28 -7.30 -1.93
CA GLY A 306 -4.23 -6.30 -1.71
C GLY A 306 -3.40 -6.52 -0.45
N LEU A 307 -3.83 -7.40 0.47
CA LEU A 307 -3.07 -7.83 1.65
C LEU A 307 -2.50 -9.24 1.52
N ASP A 308 -2.89 -9.97 0.47
CA ASP A 308 -2.50 -11.36 0.22
C ASP A 308 -1.09 -11.42 -0.41
N TYR A 309 -0.07 -11.22 0.43
CA TYR A 309 1.31 -11.19 -0.02
C TYR A 309 2.27 -11.59 1.10
N ALA A 310 3.29 -12.36 0.76
CA ALA A 310 4.18 -13.01 1.73
C ALA A 310 5.24 -12.09 2.34
N ALA A 311 5.46 -10.88 1.84
CA ALA A 311 6.48 -9.97 2.36
C ALA A 311 5.89 -8.61 2.79
N VAL A 312 6.70 -7.78 3.45
CA VAL A 312 6.33 -6.44 3.92
C VAL A 312 7.46 -5.46 3.60
N GLY A 313 7.16 -4.17 3.54
CA GLY A 313 8.18 -3.14 3.31
C GLY A 313 9.30 -3.17 4.35
N PRO A 314 10.57 -3.05 3.94
CA PRO A 314 11.71 -3.19 4.86
C PRO A 314 11.74 -2.11 5.95
N GLU A 315 11.20 -0.92 5.72
CA GLU A 315 11.09 0.11 6.75
C GLU A 315 10.07 -0.28 7.83
N HIS A 316 9.00 -1.05 7.49
CA HIS A 316 8.10 -1.62 8.47
C HIS A 316 8.80 -2.64 9.37
N SER A 317 9.63 -3.51 8.78
CA SER A 317 10.46 -4.47 9.53
C SER A 317 11.39 -3.75 10.51
N TYR A 318 12.03 -2.70 10.05
CA TYR A 318 12.88 -1.86 10.89
C TYR A 318 12.12 -1.17 12.02
N LEU A 319 10.96 -0.54 11.74
CA LEU A 319 10.15 0.14 12.77
C LEU A 319 9.60 -0.83 13.82
N ARG A 320 9.25 -2.05 13.42
CA ARG A 320 8.85 -3.12 14.34
C ARG A 320 9.99 -3.47 15.29
N ASP A 321 11.17 -3.78 14.77
CA ASP A 321 12.32 -4.20 15.57
C ASP A 321 12.86 -3.09 16.48
N GLN A 322 12.66 -1.83 16.08
CA GLN A 322 12.96 -0.66 16.92
C GLN A 322 11.85 -0.39 17.97
N GLY A 323 10.79 -1.19 18.03
CA GLY A 323 9.64 -0.94 18.91
C GLY A 323 8.91 0.38 18.62
N ARG A 324 9.09 0.94 17.40
CA ARG A 324 8.48 2.22 17.04
C ARG A 324 7.07 2.07 16.49
N ALA A 325 6.78 0.97 15.85
CA ALA A 325 5.45 0.60 15.38
C ALA A 325 5.10 -0.83 15.85
N GLU A 326 3.85 -0.99 16.24
CA GLU A 326 3.29 -2.28 16.61
C GLU A 326 2.58 -2.88 15.39
N TYR A 327 2.57 -4.22 15.30
CA TYR A 327 1.88 -4.93 14.23
C TYR A 327 1.00 -6.02 14.83
N THR A 328 -0.20 -6.11 14.29
CA THR A 328 -1.21 -7.10 14.69
C THR A 328 -1.92 -7.63 13.45
N SER A 329 -2.75 -8.63 13.62
CA SER A 329 -3.58 -9.16 12.54
C SER A 329 -5.04 -9.26 12.94
N VAL A 330 -5.92 -9.27 11.94
CA VAL A 330 -7.35 -9.57 12.09
C VAL A 330 -7.73 -10.62 11.06
N THR A 331 -8.74 -11.44 11.40
CA THR A 331 -9.23 -12.50 10.51
C THR A 331 -10.10 -11.94 9.38
N ASP A 332 -10.37 -12.77 8.37
CA ASP A 332 -11.27 -12.45 7.28
C ASP A 332 -12.68 -12.13 7.79
N ASP A 333 -13.20 -12.90 8.76
CA ASP A 333 -14.52 -12.66 9.36
C ASP A 333 -14.58 -11.31 10.08
N GLU A 334 -13.53 -10.95 10.82
CA GLU A 334 -13.43 -9.66 11.50
C GLU A 334 -13.39 -8.50 10.50
N ALA A 335 -12.65 -8.67 9.41
CA ALA A 335 -12.58 -7.68 8.34
C ALA A 335 -13.94 -7.50 7.63
N MET A 336 -14.64 -8.61 7.35
CA MET A 336 -15.98 -8.58 6.76
C MET A 336 -17.01 -7.92 7.67
N ALA A 337 -16.97 -8.21 8.97
CA ALA A 337 -17.85 -7.56 9.95
C ALA A 337 -17.59 -6.05 10.03
N ALA A 338 -16.32 -5.64 9.96
CA ALA A 338 -15.94 -4.23 9.97
C ALA A 338 -16.31 -3.49 8.66
N PHE A 339 -16.25 -4.19 7.52
CA PHE A 339 -16.76 -3.69 6.23
C PHE A 339 -18.23 -3.29 6.35
N ASP A 340 -19.05 -4.18 6.90
CA ASP A 340 -20.49 -3.93 7.12
C ASP A 340 -20.74 -2.83 8.13
N LEU A 341 -20.00 -2.85 9.24
CA LEU A 341 -20.16 -1.86 10.29
C LEU A 341 -19.93 -0.44 9.76
N LEU A 342 -18.82 -0.21 9.04
CA LEU A 342 -18.52 1.12 8.52
C LEU A 342 -19.53 1.56 7.47
N ALA A 343 -19.97 0.64 6.61
CA ALA A 343 -21.00 0.92 5.60
C ALA A 343 -22.32 1.34 6.25
N ARG A 344 -22.75 0.68 7.32
CA ARG A 344 -24.02 0.97 8.00
C ARG A 344 -23.97 2.19 8.92
N GLU A 345 -22.84 2.39 9.59
CA GLU A 345 -22.73 3.51 10.55
C GLU A 345 -22.36 4.82 9.86
N GLU A 346 -21.49 4.81 8.86
CA GLU A 346 -20.99 6.05 8.25
C GLU A 346 -21.38 6.21 6.77
N GLY A 347 -22.06 5.23 6.17
CA GLY A 347 -22.35 5.24 4.73
C GLY A 347 -21.11 5.12 3.86
N ILE A 348 -20.02 4.57 4.40
CA ILE A 348 -18.73 4.43 3.72
C ILE A 348 -18.42 2.94 3.52
N MET A 349 -18.38 2.49 2.28
CA MET A 349 -17.91 1.15 1.94
C MET A 349 -16.38 1.16 1.81
N PRO A 350 -15.64 0.63 2.81
CA PRO A 350 -14.18 0.58 2.72
C PRO A 350 -13.74 -0.50 1.74
N ALA A 351 -12.56 -0.37 1.13
CA ALA A 351 -11.93 -1.53 0.51
C ALA A 351 -11.68 -2.63 1.56
N LEU A 352 -11.70 -3.91 1.16
CA LEU A 352 -11.43 -5.02 2.08
C LEU A 352 -10.08 -4.88 2.78
N GLU A 353 -9.10 -4.26 2.13
CA GLU A 353 -7.84 -3.87 2.73
C GLU A 353 -8.05 -2.97 3.96
N SER A 354 -8.80 -1.88 3.77
CA SER A 354 -9.06 -0.90 4.82
C SER A 354 -9.97 -1.44 5.92
N ALA A 355 -10.84 -2.41 5.60
CA ALA A 355 -11.70 -3.07 6.56
C ALA A 355 -10.90 -3.76 7.68
N HIS A 356 -9.68 -4.25 7.39
CA HIS A 356 -8.77 -4.80 8.42
C HIS A 356 -8.38 -3.72 9.45
N ALA A 357 -8.06 -2.50 9.01
CA ALA A 357 -7.76 -1.40 9.92
C ALA A 357 -8.98 -1.00 10.78
N ILE A 358 -10.18 -0.99 10.19
CA ILE A 358 -11.43 -0.75 10.92
C ILE A 358 -11.71 -1.87 11.92
N ALA A 359 -11.50 -3.15 11.57
CA ALA A 359 -11.68 -4.28 12.48
C ALA A 359 -10.80 -4.16 13.74
N HIS A 360 -9.55 -3.75 13.59
CA HIS A 360 -8.68 -3.49 14.74
C HIS A 360 -9.18 -2.26 15.54
N THR A 361 -9.66 -1.22 14.86
CA THR A 361 -10.25 -0.04 15.51
C THR A 361 -11.44 -0.41 16.38
N VAL A 362 -12.29 -1.34 15.94
CA VAL A 362 -13.43 -1.86 16.72
C VAL A 362 -12.97 -2.48 18.05
N LYS A 363 -11.81 -3.17 18.04
CA LYS A 363 -11.24 -3.77 19.26
C LYS A 363 -10.64 -2.74 20.20
N VAL A 364 -9.98 -1.72 19.66
CA VAL A 364 -9.14 -0.79 20.45
C VAL A 364 -9.92 0.45 20.94
N ALA A 365 -10.80 1.03 20.12
CA ALA A 365 -11.49 2.26 20.46
C ALA A 365 -12.24 2.19 21.81
N PRO A 366 -12.97 1.10 22.15
CA PRO A 366 -13.68 0.99 23.43
C PRO A 366 -12.76 0.97 24.66
N THR A 367 -11.50 0.55 24.49
CA THR A 367 -10.51 0.46 25.59
C THR A 367 -9.82 1.79 25.88
N MET A 368 -9.97 2.77 25.00
CA MET A 368 -9.35 4.09 25.11
C MET A 368 -10.27 5.09 25.81
N LYS A 369 -9.70 6.16 26.36
CA LYS A 369 -10.46 7.23 27.01
C LYS A 369 -11.18 8.09 25.95
N ARG A 370 -12.33 8.68 26.32
CA ARG A 370 -13.14 9.54 25.43
C ARG A 370 -12.44 10.77 24.87
N ASN A 371 -11.40 11.25 25.54
CA ASN A 371 -10.59 12.37 25.08
C ASN A 371 -9.39 11.95 24.24
N GLN A 372 -9.17 10.65 24.04
CA GLN A 372 -8.12 10.13 23.15
C GLN A 372 -8.59 10.12 21.70
N ILE A 373 -7.64 10.17 20.79
CA ILE A 373 -7.88 10.32 19.35
C ILE A 373 -7.23 9.16 18.60
N LEU A 374 -8.04 8.46 17.83
CA LEU A 374 -7.63 7.46 16.84
C LEU A 374 -7.72 8.08 15.44
N VAL A 375 -6.69 7.91 14.63
CA VAL A 375 -6.75 8.20 13.19
C VAL A 375 -6.54 6.90 12.43
N VAL A 376 -7.51 6.54 11.60
CA VAL A 376 -7.47 5.35 10.74
C VAL A 376 -7.27 5.77 9.30
N ASN A 377 -6.30 5.18 8.59
CA ASN A 377 -6.13 5.42 7.17
C ASN A 377 -7.11 4.55 6.37
N LEU A 378 -8.12 5.17 5.78
CA LEU A 378 -9.04 4.52 4.86
C LEU A 378 -8.42 4.51 3.47
N SER A 379 -7.59 3.52 3.20
CA SER A 379 -6.63 3.49 2.09
C SER A 379 -7.24 3.35 0.71
N GLY A 380 -8.50 2.87 0.63
CA GLY A 380 -9.24 2.72 -0.62
C GLY A 380 -10.73 2.44 -0.38
N ARG A 381 -11.53 2.65 -1.42
CA ARG A 381 -12.98 2.41 -1.40
C ARG A 381 -13.35 1.00 -1.87
N GLY A 382 -14.48 0.49 -1.37
CA GLY A 382 -14.93 -0.88 -1.54
C GLY A 382 -15.76 -1.17 -2.79
N ASP A 383 -15.99 -0.20 -3.67
CA ASP A 383 -16.79 -0.44 -4.90
C ASP A 383 -16.25 -1.61 -5.72
N LYS A 384 -14.93 -1.77 -5.75
CA LYS A 384 -14.26 -2.89 -6.42
C LYS A 384 -14.56 -4.26 -5.80
N ASP A 385 -14.91 -4.28 -4.51
CA ASP A 385 -15.07 -5.50 -3.72
C ASP A 385 -16.54 -5.94 -3.58
N VAL A 386 -17.50 -5.10 -3.98
CA VAL A 386 -18.93 -5.38 -3.83
C VAL A 386 -19.34 -6.70 -4.46
N GLN A 387 -18.87 -6.98 -5.68
CA GLN A 387 -19.16 -8.26 -6.36
C GLN A 387 -18.58 -9.46 -5.62
N GLN A 388 -17.33 -9.34 -5.14
CA GLN A 388 -16.69 -10.39 -4.35
C GLN A 388 -17.45 -10.63 -3.02
N VAL A 389 -17.81 -9.56 -2.33
CA VAL A 389 -18.58 -9.62 -1.08
C VAL A 389 -19.96 -10.24 -1.30
N ALA A 390 -20.67 -9.88 -2.39
CA ALA A 390 -21.94 -10.48 -2.76
C ALA A 390 -21.80 -12.00 -2.99
N LYS A 391 -20.81 -12.40 -3.80
CA LYS A 391 -20.53 -13.82 -4.08
C LYS A 391 -20.23 -14.62 -2.80
N MET A 392 -19.42 -14.05 -1.87
CA MET A 392 -19.13 -14.71 -0.59
C MET A 392 -20.37 -14.90 0.29
N ARG A 393 -21.41 -14.09 0.09
CA ARG A 393 -22.69 -14.18 0.78
C ARG A 393 -23.75 -15.00 0.03
N GLY A 394 -23.39 -15.63 -1.08
CA GLY A 394 -24.31 -16.36 -1.92
C GLY A 394 -25.33 -15.48 -2.65
N ILE A 395 -25.03 -14.19 -2.82
CA ILE A 395 -25.89 -13.23 -3.54
C ILE A 395 -25.41 -13.15 -4.99
N THR A 396 -26.27 -13.43 -5.94
CA THR A 396 -26.05 -13.19 -7.38
C THR A 396 -26.46 -11.76 -7.71
N LEU A 397 -25.55 -10.99 -8.34
CA LEU A 397 -25.76 -9.62 -8.80
C LEU A 397 -26.15 -9.62 -10.27
#